data_0973e513ec13f5db5e214a1e7605e4a7
#
_entry.id   0973e513ec13f5db5e214a1e7605e4a7
#
_cell.length_a   1.000
_cell.length_b   1.000
_cell.length_c   1.000
_cell.angle_alpha   90.00
_cell.angle_beta   90.00
_cell.angle_gamma   90.00
#
_symmetry.space_group_name_H-M   'P 1'
#
loop_
_entity.id
_entity.type
_entity.pdbx_description
1 polymer ?
#
loop_
_entity_poly.entity_id
_entity_poly.type
_entity_poly.pdbx_seq_one_letter_code
_entity_poly.pdbx_strand_id
1 'polypeptide(L)'
;MVIGVPREIKTLENRVALTPGGVESLVRRGHTVLVERGAGEGSGLSDAEYARAGAELVGREEAWGAEMVVKVKEPLPEEYGFLREALILFTYLHLAADRGLTEAMLRSGVTGIAYETVQLPDGTLPLLVPMSEVAGRMAPQVGAQFLEKPKGGRGVLLGGVPGVAPASVVILGGGTVGTNAAKIALGMGAQVTILDVNHKRLQYLDDVFGGRVVTLTATEANIKKSVQHADLLIGAVLVPGAKAPKLVTRDMLSLMKEGAVIVDVAVDQGGCVETIRPTTHAEPTYVVDGVVHYGVANMPGAVPRTSTF
;
A
#
# COMPACT_ATOMS: atom_id res chain seq x y z
N MET A 1 6.91 11.60 28.25
CA MET A 1 6.52 12.23 26.98
C MET A 1 5.02 12.12 26.83
N VAL A 2 4.38 13.16 26.35
CA VAL A 2 2.95 13.15 25.97
C VAL A 2 2.85 12.82 24.47
N ILE A 3 2.09 11.78 24.14
CA ILE A 3 1.93 11.27 22.77
C ILE A 3 0.47 11.43 22.35
N GLY A 4 0.23 12.15 21.27
CA GLY A 4 -1.10 12.39 20.72
C GLY A 4 -1.39 11.50 19.52
N VAL A 5 -2.60 10.97 19.47
CA VAL A 5 -3.12 10.15 18.36
C VAL A 5 -4.39 10.78 17.84
N PRO A 6 -4.30 11.74 16.90
CA PRO A 6 -5.48 12.35 16.29
C PRO A 6 -6.19 11.35 15.37
N ARG A 7 -7.47 11.59 15.14
CA ARG A 7 -8.26 10.90 14.14
C ARG A 7 -7.82 11.31 12.74
N GLU A 8 -7.71 10.34 11.84
CA GLU A 8 -7.44 10.61 10.42
C GLU A 8 -8.63 11.32 9.75
N ILE A 9 -8.32 12.34 8.94
CA ILE A 9 -9.33 13.15 8.25
C ILE A 9 -9.31 12.97 6.73
N LYS A 10 -8.33 12.24 6.20
CA LYS A 10 -8.25 11.93 4.77
C LYS A 10 -9.46 11.09 4.37
N THR A 11 -10.07 11.43 3.24
CA THR A 11 -11.25 10.73 2.72
C THR A 11 -11.02 9.21 2.64
N LEU A 12 -11.92 8.44 3.24
CA LEU A 12 -11.87 6.97 3.33
C LEU A 12 -10.65 6.42 4.08
N GLU A 13 -9.95 7.22 4.87
CA GLU A 13 -8.93 6.73 5.79
C GLU A 13 -9.57 6.43 7.15
N ASN A 14 -9.62 5.16 7.49
CA ASN A 14 -10.25 4.65 8.71
C ASN A 14 -9.26 3.95 9.64
N ARG A 15 -7.97 3.97 9.31
CA ARG A 15 -6.92 3.46 10.19
C ARG A 15 -6.65 4.41 11.34
N VAL A 16 -6.01 3.89 12.36
CA VAL A 16 -5.49 4.67 13.49
C VAL A 16 -4.04 4.26 13.77
N ALA A 17 -3.23 5.19 14.20
CA ALA A 17 -1.79 4.99 14.30
C ALA A 17 -1.36 4.07 15.46
N LEU A 18 -2.14 3.99 16.52
CA LEU A 18 -1.87 3.11 17.66
C LEU A 18 -3.10 2.26 17.99
N THR A 19 -2.87 0.96 18.24
CA THR A 19 -3.89 0.07 18.83
C THR A 19 -3.94 0.26 20.35
N PRO A 20 -5.03 -0.18 21.03
CA PRO A 20 -5.07 -0.21 22.50
C PRO A 20 -3.86 -0.93 23.12
N GLY A 21 -3.40 -2.03 22.54
CA GLY A 21 -2.19 -2.74 23.01
C GLY A 21 -0.91 -1.90 22.88
N GLY A 22 -0.80 -1.10 21.81
CA GLY A 22 0.29 -0.13 21.64
C GLY A 22 0.24 0.96 22.72
N VAL A 23 -0.96 1.48 23.01
CA VAL A 23 -1.19 2.46 24.08
C VAL A 23 -0.78 1.89 25.44
N GLU A 24 -1.27 0.69 25.79
CA GLU A 24 -0.91 0.03 27.05
C GLU A 24 0.61 -0.11 27.21
N SER A 25 1.32 -0.48 26.14
CA SER A 25 2.77 -0.61 26.14
C SER A 25 3.50 0.70 26.40
N LEU A 26 2.99 1.82 25.87
CA LEU A 26 3.54 3.17 26.09
C LEU A 26 3.24 3.67 27.49
N VAL A 27 2.01 3.50 27.97
CA VAL A 27 1.61 3.89 29.34
C VAL A 27 2.44 3.15 30.41
N ARG A 28 2.67 1.85 30.25
CA ARG A 28 3.54 1.07 31.14
C ARG A 28 4.99 1.58 31.18
N ARG A 29 5.43 2.27 30.14
CA ARG A 29 6.76 2.89 30.08
C ARG A 29 6.78 4.34 30.59
N GLY A 30 5.68 4.79 31.18
CA GLY A 30 5.58 6.14 31.79
C GLY A 30 5.27 7.26 30.81
N HIS A 31 4.73 6.94 29.62
CA HIS A 31 4.23 7.94 28.69
C HIS A 31 2.74 8.22 28.94
N THR A 32 2.31 9.45 28.70
CA THR A 32 0.89 9.82 28.63
C THR A 32 0.44 9.72 27.19
N VAL A 33 -0.65 9.03 26.92
CA VAL A 33 -1.19 8.87 25.56
C VAL A 33 -2.57 9.53 25.47
N LEU A 34 -2.68 10.54 24.62
CA LEU A 34 -3.90 11.29 24.32
C LEU A 34 -4.48 10.76 23.00
N VAL A 35 -5.67 10.18 23.02
CA VAL A 35 -6.34 9.65 21.82
C VAL A 35 -7.56 10.52 21.51
N GLU A 36 -7.65 11.06 20.29
CA GLU A 36 -8.84 11.77 19.85
C GLU A 36 -10.05 10.83 19.86
N ARG A 37 -11.17 11.28 20.44
CA ARG A 37 -12.41 10.50 20.50
C ARG A 37 -12.82 10.02 19.11
N GLY A 38 -13.16 8.72 19.02
CA GLY A 38 -13.56 8.10 17.77
C GLY A 38 -12.41 7.79 16.80
N ALA A 39 -11.15 8.04 17.16
CA ALA A 39 -10.01 7.82 16.26
C ALA A 39 -9.88 6.37 15.78
N GLY A 40 -10.24 5.39 16.63
CA GLY A 40 -10.16 3.96 16.30
C GLY A 40 -11.41 3.33 15.71
N GLU A 41 -12.54 4.03 15.69
CA GLU A 41 -13.85 3.47 15.33
C GLU A 41 -13.87 2.85 13.94
N GLY A 42 -13.25 3.52 12.97
CA GLY A 42 -13.15 3.01 11.58
C GLY A 42 -12.37 1.71 11.43
N SER A 43 -11.50 1.40 12.42
CA SER A 43 -10.77 0.12 12.51
C SER A 43 -11.44 -0.87 13.48
N GLY A 44 -12.63 -0.55 14.02
CA GLY A 44 -13.37 -1.35 14.99
C GLY A 44 -12.70 -1.39 16.36
N LEU A 45 -12.04 -0.30 16.77
CA LEU A 45 -11.43 -0.07 18.06
C LEU A 45 -12.18 1.06 18.77
N SER A 46 -12.90 0.73 19.84
CA SER A 46 -13.75 1.68 20.56
C SER A 46 -12.96 2.56 21.52
N ASP A 47 -13.50 3.74 21.82
CA ASP A 47 -13.00 4.65 22.85
C ASP A 47 -12.85 3.94 24.22
N ALA A 48 -13.78 3.04 24.55
CA ALA A 48 -13.72 2.28 25.79
C ALA A 48 -12.52 1.32 25.85
N GLU A 49 -12.08 0.76 24.71
CA GLU A 49 -10.87 -0.07 24.66
C GLU A 49 -9.62 0.77 24.88
N TYR A 50 -9.55 1.96 24.31
CA TYR A 50 -8.46 2.92 24.53
C TYR A 50 -8.38 3.39 25.99
N ALA A 51 -9.52 3.75 26.59
CA ALA A 51 -9.57 4.15 27.99
C ALA A 51 -9.11 3.02 28.94
N ARG A 52 -9.50 1.77 28.67
CA ARG A 52 -9.03 0.61 29.44
C ARG A 52 -7.54 0.34 29.27
N ALA A 53 -6.97 0.68 28.14
CA ALA A 53 -5.53 0.60 27.88
C ALA A 53 -4.72 1.74 28.55
N GLY A 54 -5.41 2.71 29.19
CA GLY A 54 -4.79 3.82 29.90
C GLY A 54 -4.63 5.10 29.07
N ALA A 55 -5.28 5.21 27.91
CA ALA A 55 -5.34 6.45 27.16
C ALA A 55 -6.29 7.46 27.81
N GLU A 56 -5.97 8.74 27.68
CA GLU A 56 -6.87 9.85 27.91
C GLU A 56 -7.61 10.18 26.61
N LEU A 57 -8.95 10.16 26.65
CA LEU A 57 -9.79 10.48 25.50
C LEU A 57 -10.01 12.00 25.43
N VAL A 58 -9.54 12.61 24.38
CA VAL A 58 -9.47 14.08 24.24
C VAL A 58 -10.12 14.57 22.95
N GLY A 59 -10.14 15.89 22.76
CA GLY A 59 -10.48 16.52 21.49
C GLY A 59 -9.27 16.57 20.53
N ARG A 60 -9.52 16.98 19.28
CA ARG A 60 -8.47 17.11 18.25
C ARG A 60 -7.34 18.03 18.67
N GLU A 61 -7.66 19.22 19.18
CA GLU A 61 -6.67 20.23 19.55
C GLU A 61 -5.74 19.73 20.66
N GLU A 62 -6.29 19.01 21.63
CA GLU A 62 -5.53 18.43 22.74
C GLU A 62 -4.61 17.29 22.23
N ALA A 63 -5.11 16.42 21.35
CA ALA A 63 -4.28 15.37 20.73
C ALA A 63 -3.12 15.98 19.94
N TRP A 64 -3.35 17.05 19.16
CA TRP A 64 -2.30 17.76 18.44
C TRP A 64 -1.42 18.61 19.36
N GLY A 65 -1.87 18.95 20.57
CA GLY A 65 -1.12 19.67 21.60
C GLY A 65 0.02 18.86 22.24
N ALA A 66 0.10 17.56 22.00
CA ALA A 66 1.11 16.65 22.55
C ALA A 66 2.55 16.98 22.11
N GLU A 67 3.56 16.44 22.82
CA GLU A 67 4.97 16.58 22.46
C GLU A 67 5.31 15.80 21.17
N MET A 68 4.68 14.63 21.00
CA MET A 68 4.77 13.82 19.78
C MET A 68 3.36 13.53 19.27
N VAL A 69 3.14 13.69 17.98
CA VAL A 69 1.92 13.26 17.30
C VAL A 69 2.25 12.06 16.40
N VAL A 70 1.47 10.99 16.57
CA VAL A 70 1.59 9.77 15.79
C VAL A 70 0.34 9.63 14.94
N LYS A 71 0.51 9.62 13.62
CA LYS A 71 -0.55 9.50 12.61
C LYS A 71 -0.28 8.35 11.65
N VAL A 72 -1.26 8.00 10.85
CA VAL A 72 -1.08 7.08 9.72
C VAL A 72 -0.66 7.86 8.47
N LYS A 73 -1.42 8.89 8.11
CA LYS A 73 -1.20 9.66 6.88
C LYS A 73 -0.63 11.03 7.15
N GLU A 74 -0.05 11.59 6.11
CA GLU A 74 0.46 12.96 6.07
C GLU A 74 -0.61 13.95 6.55
N PRO A 75 -0.22 15.04 7.24
CA PRO A 75 -1.12 16.13 7.54
C PRO A 75 -1.73 16.74 6.29
N LEU A 76 -3.03 17.02 6.33
CA LEU A 76 -3.75 17.75 5.30
C LEU A 76 -3.73 19.28 5.59
N PRO A 77 -4.09 20.12 4.61
CA PRO A 77 -4.07 21.59 4.80
C PRO A 77 -4.82 22.08 6.04
N GLU A 78 -5.91 21.40 6.41
CA GLU A 78 -6.69 21.69 7.63
C GLU A 78 -5.93 21.41 8.92
N GLU A 79 -4.87 20.63 8.85
CA GLU A 79 -4.02 20.24 10.00
C GLU A 79 -2.72 21.06 10.08
N TYR A 80 -2.39 21.85 9.04
CA TYR A 80 -1.13 22.61 9.02
C TYR A 80 -1.03 23.62 10.15
N GLY A 81 -2.17 24.14 10.65
CA GLY A 81 -2.21 25.05 11.79
C GLY A 81 -1.73 24.45 13.12
N PHE A 82 -1.66 23.12 13.22
CA PHE A 82 -1.15 22.42 14.40
C PHE A 82 0.38 22.18 14.35
N LEU A 83 0.98 22.32 13.16
CA LEU A 83 2.43 22.17 13.00
C LEU A 83 3.16 23.32 13.71
N ARG A 84 4.14 22.99 14.55
CA ARG A 84 4.90 23.97 15.34
C ARG A 84 6.31 23.49 15.64
N GLU A 85 7.16 24.41 15.99
CA GLU A 85 8.48 24.12 16.57
C GLU A 85 8.32 23.25 17.83
N ALA A 86 9.26 22.36 18.08
CA ALA A 86 9.27 21.36 19.14
C ALA A 86 8.21 20.24 19.03
N LEU A 87 7.30 20.25 18.06
CA LEU A 87 6.47 19.09 17.78
C LEU A 87 7.28 18.02 17.06
N ILE A 88 7.19 16.77 17.53
CA ILE A 88 7.65 15.59 16.79
C ILE A 88 6.43 14.99 16.07
N LEU A 89 6.47 14.96 14.74
CA LEU A 89 5.44 14.35 13.91
C LEU A 89 5.95 13.03 13.35
N PHE A 90 5.32 11.92 13.73
CA PHE A 90 5.70 10.57 13.33
C PHE A 90 4.57 9.92 12.51
N THR A 91 4.75 9.82 11.19
CA THR A 91 3.70 9.40 10.22
C THR A 91 4.31 9.09 8.87
N TYR A 92 3.51 8.57 7.91
CA TYR A 92 3.88 8.66 6.49
C TYR A 92 3.81 10.13 6.05
N LEU A 93 4.84 10.64 5.41
CA LEU A 93 4.92 12.04 4.98
C LEU A 93 4.81 12.24 3.47
N HIS A 94 5.37 11.34 2.66
CA HIS A 94 5.35 11.40 1.20
C HIS A 94 5.77 12.76 0.61
N LEU A 95 6.73 13.45 1.23
CA LEU A 95 7.09 14.85 0.94
C LEU A 95 7.46 15.11 -0.53
N ALA A 96 8.04 14.13 -1.22
CA ALA A 96 8.39 14.27 -2.64
C ALA A 96 7.16 14.46 -3.55
N ALA A 97 5.97 14.07 -3.09
CA ALA A 97 4.72 14.19 -3.83
C ALA A 97 3.90 15.43 -3.46
N ASP A 98 4.19 16.07 -2.31
CA ASP A 98 3.43 17.20 -1.77
C ASP A 98 4.34 18.38 -1.39
N ARG A 99 4.46 19.33 -2.33
CA ARG A 99 5.21 20.56 -2.11
C ARG A 99 4.57 21.44 -1.01
N GLY A 100 3.23 21.48 -0.95
CA GLY A 100 2.51 22.32 0.02
C GLY A 100 2.79 21.88 1.46
N LEU A 101 2.73 20.58 1.72
CA LEU A 101 3.09 19.99 3.02
C LEU A 101 4.56 20.26 3.34
N THR A 102 5.47 20.03 2.38
CA THR A 102 6.90 20.27 2.58
C THR A 102 7.18 21.70 3.01
N GLU A 103 6.59 22.69 2.33
CA GLU A 103 6.72 24.09 2.68
C GLU A 103 6.09 24.45 4.03
N ALA A 104 4.94 23.84 4.37
CA ALA A 104 4.29 24.03 5.67
C ALA A 104 5.18 23.50 6.82
N MET A 105 5.75 22.31 6.67
CA MET A 105 6.67 21.73 7.64
C MET A 105 7.93 22.57 7.82
N LEU A 106 8.52 23.06 6.73
CA LEU A 106 9.69 23.95 6.80
C LEU A 106 9.39 25.25 7.54
N ARG A 107 8.24 25.86 7.27
CA ARG A 107 7.84 27.12 7.94
C ARG A 107 7.54 26.93 9.43
N SER A 108 6.98 25.80 9.81
CA SER A 108 6.59 25.51 11.19
C SER A 108 7.75 25.09 12.10
N GLY A 109 8.87 24.65 11.53
CA GLY A 109 9.99 24.11 12.31
C GLY A 109 9.70 22.75 12.98
N VAL A 110 8.63 22.04 12.56
CA VAL A 110 8.27 20.72 13.08
C VAL A 110 9.37 19.69 12.80
N THR A 111 9.61 18.78 13.74
CA THR A 111 10.50 17.63 13.52
C THR A 111 9.70 16.47 12.92
N GLY A 112 9.84 16.24 11.62
CA GLY A 112 9.17 15.14 10.92
C GLY A 112 10.00 13.86 10.94
N ILE A 113 9.40 12.74 11.34
CA ILE A 113 9.95 11.39 11.21
C ILE A 113 9.02 10.61 10.30
N ALA A 114 9.48 10.31 9.08
CA ALA A 114 8.67 9.59 8.09
C ALA A 114 8.81 8.08 8.25
N TYR A 115 7.69 7.35 8.34
CA TYR A 115 7.70 5.89 8.40
C TYR A 115 8.42 5.27 7.21
N GLU A 116 8.24 5.82 6.03
CA GLU A 116 8.82 5.32 4.79
C GLU A 116 10.33 5.54 4.64
N THR A 117 10.95 6.30 5.55
CA THR A 117 12.40 6.59 5.52
C THR A 117 13.16 6.00 6.70
N VAL A 118 12.48 5.44 7.69
CA VAL A 118 13.14 4.71 8.79
C VAL A 118 13.75 3.44 8.23
N GLN A 119 15.09 3.39 8.23
CA GLN A 119 15.84 2.32 7.60
C GLN A 119 16.79 1.65 8.59
N LEU A 120 16.84 0.32 8.55
CA LEU A 120 17.81 -0.48 9.31
C LEU A 120 19.16 -0.52 8.57
N PRO A 121 20.26 -0.92 9.27
CA PRO A 121 21.60 -1.01 8.65
C PRO A 121 21.69 -1.95 7.44
N ASP A 122 20.79 -2.93 7.33
CA ASP A 122 20.69 -3.86 6.20
C ASP A 122 19.91 -3.29 5.00
N GLY A 123 19.43 -2.04 5.10
CA GLY A 123 18.63 -1.38 4.08
C GLY A 123 17.12 -1.66 4.17
N THR A 124 16.68 -2.48 5.11
CA THR A 124 15.25 -2.77 5.31
C THR A 124 14.50 -1.55 5.84
N LEU A 125 13.28 -1.34 5.34
CA LEU A 125 12.35 -0.29 5.76
C LEU A 125 11.23 -0.90 6.64
N PRO A 126 11.47 -1.12 7.95
CA PRO A 126 10.61 -1.95 8.80
C PRO A 126 9.20 -1.39 8.98
N LEU A 127 9.03 -0.08 8.87
CA LEU A 127 7.72 0.56 9.02
C LEU A 127 6.94 0.65 7.69
N LEU A 128 7.60 0.47 6.54
CA LEU A 128 6.96 0.40 5.23
C LEU A 128 6.57 -1.03 4.85
N VAL A 129 7.36 -2.03 5.26
CA VAL A 129 7.15 -3.45 4.93
C VAL A 129 5.74 -3.93 5.23
N PRO A 130 5.12 -3.68 6.41
CA PRO A 130 3.77 -4.17 6.71
C PRO A 130 2.72 -3.68 5.72
N MET A 131 2.77 -2.39 5.33
CA MET A 131 1.82 -1.84 4.34
C MET A 131 2.07 -2.39 2.94
N SER A 132 3.31 -2.67 2.59
CA SER A 132 3.67 -3.36 1.35
C SER A 132 3.14 -4.80 1.32
N GLU A 133 3.13 -5.49 2.45
CA GLU A 133 2.54 -6.83 2.58
C GLU A 133 1.03 -6.80 2.40
N VAL A 134 0.34 -5.85 3.06
CA VAL A 134 -1.11 -5.68 2.91
C VAL A 134 -1.46 -5.37 1.46
N ALA A 135 -0.80 -4.38 0.83
CA ALA A 135 -1.06 -4.01 -0.56
C ALA A 135 -0.80 -5.18 -1.52
N GLY A 136 0.31 -5.91 -1.31
CA GLY A 136 0.63 -7.09 -2.10
C GLY A 136 -0.44 -8.17 -2.02
N ARG A 137 -0.97 -8.45 -0.83
CA ARG A 137 -2.04 -9.43 -0.63
C ARG A 137 -3.37 -8.98 -1.20
N MET A 138 -3.65 -7.68 -1.19
CA MET A 138 -4.85 -7.12 -1.79
C MET A 138 -4.83 -7.14 -3.32
N ALA A 139 -3.67 -7.02 -3.94
CA ALA A 139 -3.59 -6.92 -5.40
C ALA A 139 -4.27 -8.07 -6.17
N PRO A 140 -4.05 -9.37 -5.84
CA PRO A 140 -4.81 -10.46 -6.47
C PRO A 140 -6.30 -10.45 -6.12
N GLN A 141 -6.67 -10.05 -4.90
CA GLN A 141 -8.06 -9.99 -4.47
C GLN A 141 -8.85 -8.97 -5.31
N VAL A 142 -8.34 -7.75 -5.45
CA VAL A 142 -9.00 -6.72 -6.27
C VAL A 142 -8.90 -7.07 -7.76
N GLY A 143 -7.76 -7.62 -8.20
CA GLY A 143 -7.59 -8.10 -9.57
C GLY A 143 -8.62 -9.15 -9.97
N ALA A 144 -8.87 -10.12 -9.09
CA ALA A 144 -9.89 -11.16 -9.31
C ALA A 144 -11.29 -10.56 -9.43
N GLN A 145 -11.63 -9.58 -8.58
CA GLN A 145 -12.92 -8.89 -8.64
C GLN A 145 -13.11 -8.14 -9.97
N PHE A 146 -12.09 -7.44 -10.44
CA PHE A 146 -12.18 -6.68 -11.68
C PHE A 146 -12.03 -7.54 -12.94
N LEU A 147 -11.60 -8.80 -12.83
CA LEU A 147 -11.69 -9.78 -13.92
C LEU A 147 -13.13 -10.24 -14.21
N GLU A 148 -14.06 -10.01 -13.29
CA GLU A 148 -15.47 -10.32 -13.49
C GLU A 148 -16.09 -9.47 -14.61
N LYS A 149 -16.94 -10.06 -15.44
CA LYS A 149 -17.58 -9.37 -16.58
C LYS A 149 -18.39 -8.13 -16.16
N PRO A 150 -19.17 -8.16 -15.07
CA PRO A 150 -19.91 -6.98 -14.60
C PRO A 150 -19.04 -5.81 -14.17
N LYS A 151 -17.75 -6.05 -13.91
CA LYS A 151 -16.75 -5.04 -13.53
C LYS A 151 -15.91 -4.53 -14.70
N GLY A 152 -16.23 -4.93 -15.92
CA GLY A 152 -15.49 -4.56 -17.13
C GLY A 152 -14.39 -5.55 -17.52
N GLY A 153 -14.15 -6.57 -16.71
CA GLY A 153 -13.15 -7.60 -16.97
C GLY A 153 -13.58 -8.59 -18.06
N ARG A 154 -12.67 -9.49 -18.39
CA ARG A 154 -12.87 -10.48 -19.45
C ARG A 154 -13.73 -11.68 -19.04
N GLY A 155 -14.21 -11.76 -17.79
CA GLY A 155 -15.04 -12.85 -17.27
C GLY A 155 -14.25 -14.13 -16.97
N VAL A 156 -13.07 -14.00 -16.38
CA VAL A 156 -12.19 -15.13 -16.05
C VAL A 156 -12.14 -15.32 -14.53
N LEU A 157 -12.37 -16.55 -14.10
CA LEU A 157 -12.17 -16.96 -12.70
C LEU A 157 -10.67 -17.23 -12.45
N LEU A 158 -10.11 -16.59 -11.43
CA LEU A 158 -8.66 -16.63 -11.20
C LEU A 158 -8.11 -18.04 -11.05
N GLY A 159 -8.79 -18.91 -10.30
CA GLY A 159 -8.38 -20.30 -10.07
C GLY A 159 -8.84 -21.31 -11.13
N GLY A 160 -9.62 -20.89 -12.13
CA GLY A 160 -10.25 -21.83 -13.07
C GLY A 160 -11.23 -22.80 -12.36
N VAL A 161 -11.59 -23.85 -13.08
CA VAL A 161 -12.37 -24.99 -12.53
C VAL A 161 -11.93 -26.27 -13.27
N PRO A 162 -12.26 -27.48 -12.78
CA PRO A 162 -11.95 -28.72 -13.51
C PRO A 162 -12.43 -28.64 -14.97
N GLY A 163 -11.51 -28.82 -15.91
CA GLY A 163 -11.75 -28.69 -17.36
C GLY A 163 -11.54 -27.28 -17.93
N VAL A 164 -11.31 -26.26 -17.09
CA VAL A 164 -11.03 -24.88 -17.52
C VAL A 164 -9.76 -24.38 -16.82
N ALA A 165 -8.78 -23.95 -17.60
CA ALA A 165 -7.49 -23.49 -17.06
C ALA A 165 -7.65 -22.25 -16.15
N PRO A 166 -6.82 -22.13 -15.10
CA PRO A 166 -6.77 -20.92 -14.28
C PRO A 166 -6.21 -19.73 -15.06
N ALA A 167 -6.46 -18.54 -14.54
CA ALA A 167 -5.94 -17.29 -15.06
C ALA A 167 -4.41 -17.19 -14.93
N SER A 168 -3.79 -16.49 -15.87
CA SER A 168 -2.37 -16.15 -15.84
C SER A 168 -2.19 -14.83 -15.09
N VAL A 169 -1.47 -14.86 -13.95
CA VAL A 169 -1.09 -13.70 -13.15
C VAL A 169 0.38 -13.41 -13.38
N VAL A 170 0.68 -12.22 -13.88
CA VAL A 170 2.04 -11.73 -14.10
C VAL A 170 2.36 -10.65 -13.08
N ILE A 171 3.49 -10.78 -12.38
CA ILE A 171 3.92 -9.86 -11.34
C ILE A 171 5.26 -9.25 -11.74
N LEU A 172 5.30 -7.93 -11.85
CA LEU A 172 6.51 -7.16 -12.13
C LEU A 172 7.12 -6.68 -10.82
N GLY A 173 8.27 -7.24 -10.46
CA GLY A 173 8.96 -7.01 -9.19
C GLY A 173 8.70 -8.11 -8.15
N GLY A 174 9.76 -8.75 -7.69
CA GLY A 174 9.74 -9.84 -6.69
C GLY A 174 10.00 -9.36 -5.25
N GLY A 175 9.87 -8.06 -4.95
CA GLY A 175 10.03 -7.48 -3.62
C GLY A 175 8.95 -7.92 -2.63
N THR A 176 8.75 -7.15 -1.54
CA THR A 176 7.75 -7.46 -0.51
C THR A 176 6.33 -7.53 -1.10
N VAL A 177 5.94 -6.53 -1.91
CA VAL A 177 4.64 -6.51 -2.59
C VAL A 177 4.45 -7.72 -3.49
N GLY A 178 5.38 -7.96 -4.41
CA GLY A 178 5.26 -9.05 -5.39
C GLY A 178 5.27 -10.44 -4.78
N THR A 179 6.08 -10.67 -3.73
CA THR A 179 6.07 -11.93 -2.99
C THR A 179 4.73 -12.20 -2.32
N ASN A 180 4.13 -11.18 -1.70
CA ASN A 180 2.82 -11.31 -1.05
C ASN A 180 1.68 -11.45 -2.07
N ALA A 181 1.77 -10.76 -3.23
CA ALA A 181 0.85 -10.96 -4.34
C ALA A 181 0.91 -12.40 -4.87
N ALA A 182 2.11 -12.95 -5.06
CA ALA A 182 2.27 -14.32 -5.50
C ALA A 182 1.69 -15.34 -4.52
N LYS A 183 1.89 -15.15 -3.20
CA LYS A 183 1.30 -16.02 -2.17
C LYS A 183 -0.22 -16.11 -2.29
N ILE A 184 -0.88 -14.97 -2.46
CA ILE A 184 -2.35 -14.95 -2.57
C ILE A 184 -2.82 -15.48 -3.92
N ALA A 185 -2.20 -15.07 -5.03
CA ALA A 185 -2.56 -15.55 -6.36
C ALA A 185 -2.44 -17.08 -6.47
N LEU A 186 -1.36 -17.67 -5.94
CA LEU A 186 -1.20 -19.12 -5.81
C LEU A 186 -2.27 -19.78 -4.93
N GLY A 187 -2.57 -19.14 -3.78
CA GLY A 187 -3.62 -19.61 -2.88
C GLY A 187 -5.00 -19.61 -3.53
N MET A 188 -5.23 -18.71 -4.48
CA MET A 188 -6.46 -18.66 -5.29
C MET A 188 -6.41 -19.62 -6.50
N GLY A 189 -5.33 -20.37 -6.71
CA GLY A 189 -5.20 -21.36 -7.77
C GLY A 189 -4.73 -20.81 -9.12
N ALA A 190 -4.24 -19.57 -9.19
CA ALA A 190 -3.75 -18.97 -10.44
C ALA A 190 -2.42 -19.54 -10.90
N GLN A 191 -2.13 -19.42 -12.19
CA GLN A 191 -0.78 -19.60 -12.74
C GLN A 191 0.00 -18.30 -12.56
N VAL A 192 1.12 -18.36 -11.81
CA VAL A 192 1.87 -17.15 -11.42
C VAL A 192 3.24 -17.10 -12.08
N THR A 193 3.54 -15.97 -12.72
CA THR A 193 4.87 -15.63 -13.23
C THR A 193 5.36 -14.36 -12.54
N ILE A 194 6.58 -14.39 -11.99
CA ILE A 194 7.23 -13.21 -11.38
C ILE A 194 8.45 -12.83 -12.20
N LEU A 195 8.57 -11.53 -12.49
CA LEU A 195 9.72 -10.97 -13.17
C LEU A 195 10.48 -10.02 -12.23
N ASP A 196 11.79 -10.22 -12.11
CA ASP A 196 12.67 -9.33 -11.35
C ASP A 196 14.04 -9.19 -12.05
N VAL A 197 14.72 -8.08 -11.82
CA VAL A 197 16.08 -7.86 -12.34
C VAL A 197 17.14 -8.52 -11.47
N ASN A 198 16.82 -8.80 -10.20
CA ASN A 198 17.74 -9.34 -9.22
C ASN A 198 17.70 -10.88 -9.20
N HIS A 199 18.74 -11.50 -9.74
CA HIS A 199 18.82 -12.96 -9.83
C HIS A 199 18.79 -13.66 -8.46
N LYS A 200 19.41 -13.09 -7.42
CA LYS A 200 19.36 -13.65 -6.05
C LYS A 200 17.92 -13.62 -5.52
N ARG A 201 17.16 -12.60 -5.88
CA ARG A 201 15.75 -12.52 -5.53
C ARG A 201 14.92 -13.58 -6.24
N LEU A 202 15.16 -13.81 -7.53
CA LEU A 202 14.51 -14.86 -8.29
C LEU A 202 14.80 -16.24 -7.71
N GLN A 203 16.06 -16.52 -7.35
CA GLN A 203 16.46 -17.77 -6.68
C GLN A 203 15.70 -17.95 -5.35
N TYR A 204 15.68 -16.92 -4.50
CA TYR A 204 14.93 -16.97 -3.24
C TYR A 204 13.43 -17.28 -3.47
N LEU A 205 12.82 -16.68 -4.50
CA LEU A 205 11.41 -16.91 -4.81
C LEU A 205 11.17 -18.34 -5.32
N ASP A 206 12.07 -18.88 -6.13
CA ASP A 206 12.01 -20.26 -6.57
C ASP A 206 12.05 -21.24 -5.39
N ASP A 207 13.00 -21.04 -4.46
CA ASP A 207 13.13 -21.84 -3.24
C ASP A 207 11.89 -21.76 -2.35
N VAL A 208 11.42 -20.54 -2.06
CA VAL A 208 10.28 -20.30 -1.16
C VAL A 208 8.96 -20.84 -1.72
N PHE A 209 8.76 -20.74 -3.02
CA PHE A 209 7.55 -21.24 -3.66
C PHE A 209 7.65 -22.69 -4.14
N GLY A 210 8.82 -23.30 -4.05
CA GLY A 210 9.05 -24.72 -4.39
C GLY A 210 8.64 -25.04 -5.83
N GLY A 211 9.03 -24.18 -6.78
CA GLY A 211 8.75 -24.35 -8.21
C GLY A 211 7.29 -24.11 -8.63
N ARG A 212 6.43 -23.62 -7.73
CA ARG A 212 5.02 -23.32 -8.07
C ARG A 212 4.82 -21.98 -8.77
N VAL A 213 5.85 -21.16 -8.88
CA VAL A 213 5.87 -19.93 -9.66
C VAL A 213 6.90 -20.03 -10.76
N VAL A 214 6.63 -19.41 -11.89
CA VAL A 214 7.63 -19.20 -12.93
C VAL A 214 8.40 -17.93 -12.58
N THR A 215 9.72 -18.02 -12.47
CA THR A 215 10.60 -16.87 -12.22
C THR A 215 11.34 -16.51 -13.52
N LEU A 216 11.29 -15.23 -13.92
CA LEU A 216 11.94 -14.75 -15.13
C LEU A 216 12.76 -13.49 -14.85
N THR A 217 13.88 -13.34 -15.53
CA THR A 217 14.61 -12.07 -15.55
C THR A 217 13.77 -11.01 -16.26
N ALA A 218 13.62 -9.84 -15.66
CA ALA A 218 12.82 -8.74 -16.17
C ALA A 218 13.54 -8.00 -17.33
N THR A 219 13.76 -8.70 -18.43
CA THR A 219 14.17 -8.10 -19.71
C THR A 219 12.95 -7.59 -20.45
N GLU A 220 13.12 -6.60 -21.32
CA GLU A 220 12.03 -6.07 -22.15
C GLU A 220 11.32 -7.18 -22.93
N ALA A 221 12.06 -8.11 -23.51
CA ALA A 221 11.50 -9.25 -24.24
C ALA A 221 10.65 -10.18 -23.36
N ASN A 222 11.11 -10.49 -22.13
CA ASN A 222 10.37 -11.31 -21.20
C ASN A 222 9.12 -10.59 -20.68
N ILE A 223 9.23 -9.30 -20.39
CA ILE A 223 8.08 -8.47 -19.99
C ILE A 223 7.03 -8.46 -21.09
N LYS A 224 7.41 -8.12 -22.32
CA LYS A 224 6.51 -8.11 -23.49
C LYS A 224 5.82 -9.45 -23.71
N LYS A 225 6.55 -10.56 -23.66
CA LYS A 225 5.99 -11.90 -23.78
C LYS A 225 5.01 -12.24 -22.66
N SER A 226 5.35 -11.89 -21.41
CA SER A 226 4.50 -12.18 -20.25
C SER A 226 3.21 -11.36 -20.27
N VAL A 227 3.29 -10.09 -20.63
CA VAL A 227 2.15 -9.15 -20.75
C VAL A 227 1.09 -9.67 -21.74
N GLN A 228 1.52 -10.26 -22.88
CA GLN A 228 0.61 -10.85 -23.88
C GLN A 228 -0.26 -11.96 -23.32
N HIS A 229 0.24 -12.72 -22.35
CA HIS A 229 -0.48 -13.86 -21.77
C HIS A 229 -1.21 -13.53 -20.48
N ALA A 230 -0.97 -12.35 -19.89
CA ALA A 230 -1.57 -11.94 -18.64
C ALA A 230 -3.09 -11.78 -18.73
N ASP A 231 -3.81 -12.37 -17.78
CA ASP A 231 -5.19 -12.02 -17.48
C ASP A 231 -5.19 -10.94 -16.37
N LEU A 232 -4.26 -11.04 -15.43
CA LEU A 232 -3.98 -10.07 -14.38
C LEU A 232 -2.49 -9.70 -14.39
N LEU A 233 -2.18 -8.42 -14.52
CA LEU A 233 -0.85 -7.86 -14.38
C LEU A 233 -0.75 -7.08 -13.07
N ILE A 234 0.23 -7.39 -12.24
CA ILE A 234 0.47 -6.69 -10.96
C ILE A 234 1.80 -5.94 -11.03
N GLY A 235 1.75 -4.63 -10.94
CA GLY A 235 2.91 -3.76 -10.80
C GLY A 235 3.37 -3.71 -9.34
N ALA A 236 4.55 -4.23 -9.04
CA ALA A 236 5.09 -4.37 -7.69
C ALA A 236 6.53 -3.87 -7.56
N VAL A 237 6.93 -2.94 -8.42
CA VAL A 237 8.29 -2.39 -8.45
C VAL A 237 8.39 -1.20 -7.52
N LEU A 238 9.32 -1.27 -6.59
CA LEU A 238 9.67 -0.18 -5.68
C LEU A 238 11.13 0.21 -5.92
N VAL A 239 11.38 1.50 -6.15
CA VAL A 239 12.73 2.07 -6.14
C VAL A 239 12.78 3.09 -4.99
N PRO A 240 13.51 2.81 -3.89
CA PRO A 240 13.57 3.73 -2.75
C PRO A 240 14.02 5.13 -3.17
N GLY A 241 13.23 6.15 -2.82
CA GLY A 241 13.55 7.55 -3.10
C GLY A 241 13.47 7.99 -4.57
N ALA A 242 12.98 7.13 -5.48
CA ALA A 242 12.86 7.46 -6.90
C ALA A 242 11.49 7.04 -7.47
N LYS A 243 11.16 7.56 -8.65
CA LYS A 243 9.99 7.12 -9.40
C LYS A 243 10.21 5.70 -9.93
N ALA A 244 9.15 4.90 -9.96
CA ALA A 244 9.18 3.58 -10.58
C ALA A 244 9.49 3.70 -12.10
N PRO A 245 10.34 2.83 -12.65
CA PRO A 245 10.58 2.80 -14.10
C PRO A 245 9.32 2.33 -14.84
N LYS A 246 9.08 2.88 -16.03
CA LYS A 246 7.98 2.45 -16.89
C LYS A 246 8.38 1.15 -17.61
N LEU A 247 7.94 0.02 -17.09
CA LEU A 247 8.26 -1.32 -17.59
C LEU A 247 7.27 -1.80 -18.65
N VAL A 248 6.02 -1.34 -18.58
CA VAL A 248 4.98 -1.65 -19.57
C VAL A 248 4.61 -0.37 -20.30
N THR A 249 4.98 -0.32 -21.57
CA THR A 249 4.66 0.81 -22.45
C THR A 249 3.24 0.69 -23.00
N ARG A 250 2.73 1.78 -23.57
CA ARG A 250 1.41 1.78 -24.23
C ARG A 250 1.35 0.78 -25.40
N ASP A 251 2.45 0.63 -26.13
CA ASP A 251 2.53 -0.36 -27.23
C ASP A 251 2.41 -1.81 -26.71
N MET A 252 3.00 -2.08 -25.54
CA MET A 252 2.84 -3.39 -24.90
C MET A 252 1.42 -3.62 -24.40
N LEU A 253 0.71 -2.56 -24.00
CA LEU A 253 -0.68 -2.63 -23.55
C LEU A 253 -1.59 -3.16 -24.66
N SER A 254 -1.36 -2.73 -25.90
CA SER A 254 -2.13 -3.20 -27.08
C SER A 254 -2.00 -4.71 -27.34
N LEU A 255 -1.01 -5.36 -26.74
CA LEU A 255 -0.79 -6.81 -26.85
C LEU A 255 -1.54 -7.59 -25.77
N MET A 256 -2.05 -6.92 -24.73
CA MET A 256 -2.81 -7.57 -23.66
C MET A 256 -4.17 -8.07 -24.19
N LYS A 257 -4.71 -9.03 -23.49
CA LYS A 257 -6.04 -9.56 -23.78
C LYS A 257 -7.09 -8.50 -23.45
N GLU A 258 -8.10 -8.35 -24.27
CA GLU A 258 -9.23 -7.48 -23.99
C GLU A 258 -9.92 -7.86 -22.67
N GLY A 259 -10.19 -6.87 -21.82
CA GLY A 259 -10.72 -7.06 -20.47
C GLY A 259 -9.72 -7.65 -19.46
N ALA A 260 -8.43 -7.74 -19.80
CA ALA A 260 -7.40 -8.00 -18.81
C ALA A 260 -7.33 -6.88 -17.78
N VAL A 261 -6.81 -7.18 -16.61
CA VAL A 261 -6.74 -6.24 -15.48
C VAL A 261 -5.30 -5.91 -15.14
N ILE A 262 -5.01 -4.65 -14.93
CA ILE A 262 -3.76 -4.15 -14.35
C ILE A 262 -4.04 -3.64 -12.95
N VAL A 263 -3.30 -4.12 -11.96
CA VAL A 263 -3.25 -3.57 -10.60
C VAL A 263 -1.83 -3.05 -10.36
N ASP A 264 -1.64 -1.74 -10.39
CA ASP A 264 -0.31 -1.15 -10.19
C ASP A 264 -0.19 -0.61 -8.76
N VAL A 265 0.42 -1.43 -7.88
CA VAL A 265 0.67 -1.08 -6.48
C VAL A 265 1.74 0.01 -6.34
N ALA A 266 2.58 0.18 -7.36
CA ALA A 266 3.62 1.21 -7.40
C ALA A 266 3.09 2.60 -7.78
N VAL A 267 1.78 2.77 -7.95
CA VAL A 267 1.17 4.03 -8.43
C VAL A 267 1.52 5.25 -7.58
N ASP A 268 1.69 5.08 -6.26
CA ASP A 268 2.13 6.16 -5.34
C ASP A 268 3.52 6.71 -5.69
N GLN A 269 4.32 5.94 -6.41
CA GLN A 269 5.65 6.32 -6.94
C GLN A 269 5.63 6.50 -8.47
N GLY A 270 4.48 6.83 -9.03
CA GLY A 270 4.30 7.06 -10.46
C GLY A 270 3.92 5.81 -11.26
N GLY A 271 3.93 4.62 -10.67
CA GLY A 271 3.56 3.36 -11.31
C GLY A 271 4.56 2.84 -12.35
N CYS A 272 4.58 1.54 -12.57
CA CYS A 272 5.46 0.89 -13.54
C CYS A 272 4.81 0.65 -14.92
N VAL A 273 3.54 0.99 -15.07
CA VAL A 273 2.81 0.98 -16.34
C VAL A 273 2.70 2.42 -16.86
N GLU A 274 2.97 2.64 -18.14
CA GLU A 274 2.98 3.98 -18.72
C GLU A 274 1.62 4.67 -18.63
N THR A 275 0.54 3.93 -18.85
CA THR A 275 -0.84 4.42 -18.86
C THR A 275 -1.50 4.51 -17.48
N ILE A 276 -0.79 4.10 -16.41
CA ILE A 276 -1.34 4.15 -15.05
C ILE A 276 -1.40 5.58 -14.52
N ARG A 277 -2.47 5.89 -13.81
CA ARG A 277 -2.63 7.12 -13.04
C ARG A 277 -3.28 6.81 -11.70
N PRO A 278 -3.03 7.64 -10.66
CA PRO A 278 -3.70 7.48 -9.37
C PRO A 278 -5.22 7.53 -9.51
N THR A 279 -5.90 6.63 -8.80
CA THR A 279 -7.35 6.56 -8.63
C THR A 279 -7.69 6.53 -7.14
N THR A 280 -8.98 6.51 -6.80
CA THR A 280 -9.47 6.50 -5.42
C THR A 280 -10.29 5.24 -5.15
N HIS A 281 -10.56 4.95 -3.88
CA HIS A 281 -11.45 3.84 -3.52
C HIS A 281 -12.90 4.04 -4.00
N ALA A 282 -13.34 5.29 -4.22
CA ALA A 282 -14.67 5.61 -4.75
C ALA A 282 -14.77 5.31 -6.26
N GLU A 283 -13.72 5.64 -7.01
CA GLU A 283 -13.60 5.38 -8.45
C GLU A 283 -12.28 4.64 -8.72
N PRO A 284 -12.23 3.32 -8.47
CA PRO A 284 -10.96 2.60 -8.39
C PRO A 284 -10.35 2.25 -9.75
N THR A 285 -11.15 2.26 -10.82
CA THR A 285 -10.70 1.78 -12.13
C THR A 285 -11.08 2.72 -13.28
N TYR A 286 -10.35 2.56 -14.37
CA TYR A 286 -10.67 3.11 -15.68
C TYR A 286 -10.16 2.16 -16.76
N VAL A 287 -10.59 2.36 -18.01
CA VAL A 287 -10.21 1.49 -19.14
C VAL A 287 -9.36 2.27 -20.12
N VAL A 288 -8.25 1.69 -20.56
CA VAL A 288 -7.40 2.17 -21.66
C VAL A 288 -7.15 1.02 -22.62
N ASP A 289 -7.39 1.24 -23.89
CA ASP A 289 -7.16 0.25 -24.96
C ASP A 289 -7.74 -1.14 -24.64
N GLY A 290 -8.95 -1.19 -24.04
CA GLY A 290 -9.64 -2.43 -23.65
C GLY A 290 -9.15 -3.10 -22.38
N VAL A 291 -8.15 -2.54 -21.67
CA VAL A 291 -7.57 -3.07 -20.44
C VAL A 291 -8.05 -2.26 -19.24
N VAL A 292 -8.52 -2.94 -18.20
CA VAL A 292 -8.96 -2.33 -16.93
C VAL A 292 -7.75 -1.97 -16.08
N HIS A 293 -7.66 -0.72 -15.66
CA HIS A 293 -6.58 -0.21 -14.81
C HIS A 293 -7.09 0.08 -13.40
N TYR A 294 -6.48 -0.56 -12.41
CA TYR A 294 -6.67 -0.26 -10.99
C TYR A 294 -5.40 0.41 -10.46
N GLY A 295 -5.50 1.69 -10.14
CA GLY A 295 -4.39 2.51 -9.66
C GLY A 295 -4.71 3.22 -8.35
N VAL A 296 -5.42 2.54 -7.44
CA VAL A 296 -5.80 3.16 -6.15
C VAL A 296 -4.58 3.44 -5.31
N ALA A 297 -4.32 4.73 -5.10
CA ALA A 297 -3.37 5.18 -4.10
C ALA A 297 -3.88 4.81 -2.71
N ASN A 298 -2.98 4.36 -1.83
CA ASN A 298 -3.38 3.97 -0.48
C ASN A 298 -4.26 2.69 -0.40
N MET A 299 -3.96 1.68 -1.19
CA MET A 299 -4.68 0.39 -1.17
C MET A 299 -4.94 -0.15 0.25
N PRO A 300 -3.96 -0.15 1.20
CA PRO A 300 -4.17 -0.66 2.56
C PRO A 300 -5.26 0.05 3.35
N GLY A 301 -5.64 1.27 2.98
CA GLY A 301 -6.74 2.02 3.61
C GLY A 301 -8.11 1.35 3.45
N ALA A 302 -8.30 0.49 2.44
CA ALA A 302 -9.55 -0.25 2.24
C ALA A 302 -9.77 -1.39 3.26
N VAL A 303 -8.73 -1.80 3.98
CA VAL A 303 -8.79 -2.86 5.00
C VAL A 303 -8.27 -2.34 6.35
N PRO A 304 -8.91 -1.30 6.91
CA PRO A 304 -8.37 -0.55 8.04
C PRO A 304 -8.16 -1.43 9.28
N ARG A 305 -9.01 -2.41 9.52
CA ARG A 305 -8.85 -3.37 10.61
C ARG A 305 -7.52 -4.13 10.51
N THR A 306 -7.19 -4.65 9.33
CA THR A 306 -5.93 -5.39 9.10
C THR A 306 -4.72 -4.46 9.13
N SER A 307 -4.86 -3.26 8.55
CA SER A 307 -3.75 -2.32 8.38
C SER A 307 -3.41 -1.52 9.64
N THR A 308 -4.29 -1.51 10.64
CA THR A 308 -4.06 -0.87 11.94
C THR A 308 -3.30 -1.80 12.90
N PHE A 309 -3.50 -3.12 12.80
CA PHE A 309 -2.81 -4.14 13.60
C PHE A 309 -1.47 -4.56 12.99
#